data_006a725fc3302cffa3c7ab5a31a169c1
#
_entry.id   006a725fc3302cffa3c7ab5a31a169c1
#
_cell.length_a   1.000
_cell.length_b   1.000
_cell.length_c   1.000
_cell.angle_alpha   90.00
_cell.angle_beta   90.00
_cell.angle_gamma   90.00
#
_symmetry.space_group_name_H-M   'P 1'
#
loop_
_entity.id
_entity.type
_entity.pdbx_description
1 polymer ?
#
loop_
_entity_poly.entity_id
_entity_poly.type
_entity_poly.pdbx_seq_one_letter_code
_entity_poly.pdbx_strand_id
1 'polypeptide(L)'
;DDIKEVLPILKEVGYEPSNIHITWVLTDYKTAIVNNRERDRVVPEDILLGTHEGARDSMIGFIKRGIPRGVNGQVNVILNNPELTVPYLDDNGKPILTKTIGAKKPKITIKDFTYVRMKKEGKPFEKDVNIKRQVFAWIKKNTPGGELMTLDVD
;
A
#
# COMPACT_ATOMS: atom_id res chain seq x y z
N ASP A 1 -5.22 -14.85 4.73
CA ASP A 1 -4.10 -13.93 5.01
C ASP A 1 -2.83 -14.45 4.33
N ASP A 2 -2.58 -13.92 3.16
CA ASP A 2 -1.48 -14.37 2.28
C ASP A 2 -0.11 -14.27 2.93
N ILE A 3 0.07 -13.32 3.87
CA ILE A 3 1.32 -13.14 4.59
C ILE A 3 1.65 -14.38 5.42
N LYS A 4 0.67 -14.95 6.11
CA LYS A 4 0.87 -16.16 6.92
C LYS A 4 1.23 -17.39 6.08
N GLU A 5 0.75 -17.44 4.85
CA GLU A 5 1.05 -18.54 3.93
C GLU A 5 2.44 -18.40 3.30
N VAL A 6 2.87 -17.17 3.04
CA VAL A 6 4.15 -16.88 2.38
C VAL A 6 5.34 -16.96 3.34
N LEU A 7 5.19 -16.55 4.60
CA LEU A 7 6.31 -16.49 5.56
C LEU A 7 7.06 -17.83 5.75
N PRO A 8 6.39 -18.99 5.89
CA PRO A 8 7.10 -20.27 5.99
C PRO A 8 7.96 -20.58 4.76
N ILE A 9 7.47 -20.22 3.58
CA ILE A 9 8.16 -20.42 2.30
C ILE A 9 9.42 -19.55 2.24
N LEU A 10 9.31 -18.27 2.62
CA LEU A 10 10.45 -17.36 2.67
C LEU A 10 11.53 -17.83 3.65
N LYS A 11 11.12 -18.34 4.80
CA LYS A 11 12.02 -18.91 5.78
C LYS A 11 12.76 -20.15 5.22
N GLU A 12 12.04 -21.03 4.54
CA GLU A 12 12.60 -22.26 3.96
C GLU A 12 13.66 -21.96 2.89
N VAL A 13 13.46 -20.92 2.07
CA VAL A 13 14.44 -20.50 1.06
C VAL A 13 15.54 -19.59 1.62
N GLY A 14 15.59 -19.36 2.92
CA GLY A 14 16.72 -18.72 3.61
C GLY A 14 16.64 -17.20 3.76
N TYR A 15 15.48 -16.58 3.58
CA TYR A 15 15.32 -15.15 3.86
C TYR A 15 15.33 -14.87 5.37
N GLU A 16 16.20 -13.94 5.77
CA GLU A 16 16.23 -13.44 7.14
C GLU A 16 15.04 -12.52 7.43
N PRO A 17 14.46 -12.52 8.64
CA PRO A 17 13.34 -11.64 8.98
C PRO A 17 13.58 -10.17 8.72
N SER A 18 14.80 -9.67 8.90
CA SER A 18 15.16 -8.27 8.63
C SER A 18 15.14 -7.90 7.15
N ASN A 19 15.17 -8.89 6.26
CA ASN A 19 15.07 -8.71 4.81
C ASN A 19 13.63 -8.91 4.29
N ILE A 20 12.68 -9.13 5.18
CA ILE A 20 11.27 -9.27 4.81
C ILE A 20 10.55 -7.99 5.22
N HIS A 21 10.05 -7.27 4.21
CA HIS A 21 9.41 -5.96 4.35
C HIS A 21 7.92 -6.04 4.00
N ILE A 22 7.13 -5.17 4.59
CA ILE A 22 5.72 -4.99 4.24
C ILE A 22 5.55 -3.60 3.67
N THR A 23 5.01 -3.51 2.46
CA THR A 23 4.63 -2.25 1.85
C THR A 23 3.17 -2.31 1.43
N TRP A 24 2.36 -1.41 1.97
CA TRP A 24 1.00 -1.23 1.55
C TRP A 24 0.91 -0.05 0.59
N VAL A 25 0.53 -0.32 -0.64
CA VAL A 25 0.25 0.72 -1.62
C VAL A 25 -1.25 1.03 -1.56
N LEU A 26 -1.57 2.13 -0.90
CA LEU A 26 -2.95 2.57 -0.70
C LEU A 26 -3.35 3.53 -1.82
N THR A 27 -4.29 3.11 -2.65
CA THR A 27 -4.95 3.95 -3.64
C THR A 27 -6.38 4.22 -3.17
N ASP A 28 -6.88 5.44 -3.31
CA ASP A 28 -8.29 5.75 -3.07
C ASP A 28 -9.19 4.76 -3.82
N TYR A 29 -10.18 4.22 -3.13
CA TYR A 29 -11.01 3.15 -3.70
C TYR A 29 -11.77 3.58 -4.96
N LYS A 30 -12.24 4.82 -5.01
CA LYS A 30 -12.91 5.36 -6.22
C LYS A 30 -11.93 5.42 -7.40
N THR A 31 -10.71 5.85 -7.16
CA THR A 31 -9.63 5.82 -8.16
C THR A 31 -9.29 4.38 -8.58
N ALA A 32 -9.25 3.46 -7.64
CA ALA A 32 -9.00 2.05 -7.92
C ALA A 32 -10.08 1.41 -8.80
N ILE A 33 -11.35 1.77 -8.59
CA ILE A 33 -12.46 1.33 -9.46
C ILE A 33 -12.26 1.81 -10.90
N VAL A 34 -11.96 3.10 -11.07
CA VAL A 34 -11.72 3.69 -12.42
C VAL A 34 -10.54 3.00 -13.09
N ASN A 35 -9.41 2.87 -12.38
CA ASN A 35 -8.22 2.22 -12.92
C ASN A 35 -8.47 0.76 -13.27
N ASN A 36 -9.27 0.05 -12.48
CA ASN A 36 -9.63 -1.35 -12.76
C ASN A 36 -10.43 -1.50 -14.06
N ARG A 37 -11.38 -0.61 -14.30
CA ARG A 37 -12.19 -0.62 -15.54
C ARG A 37 -11.38 -0.35 -16.81
N GLU A 38 -10.25 0.35 -16.68
CA GLU A 38 -9.34 0.66 -17.78
C GLU A 38 -8.28 -0.41 -18.03
N ARG A 39 -8.25 -1.47 -17.23
CA ARG A 39 -7.29 -2.57 -17.37
C ARG A 39 -7.67 -3.50 -18.53
N ASP A 40 -6.65 -4.18 -19.07
CA ASP A 40 -6.85 -5.23 -20.06
C ASP A 40 -7.64 -6.41 -19.49
N ARG A 41 -7.38 -6.73 -18.23
CA ARG A 41 -8.12 -7.73 -17.47
C ARG A 41 -8.79 -7.01 -16.29
N VAL A 42 -10.09 -6.82 -16.42
CA VAL A 42 -10.92 -6.21 -15.37
C VAL A 42 -11.21 -7.26 -14.29
N VAL A 43 -10.93 -6.91 -13.04
CA VAL A 43 -11.30 -7.70 -11.87
C VAL A 43 -12.75 -7.36 -11.51
N PRO A 44 -13.61 -8.36 -11.19
CA PRO A 44 -14.96 -8.08 -10.69
C PRO A 44 -14.94 -7.15 -9.46
N GLU A 45 -15.90 -6.21 -9.40
CA GLU A 45 -15.87 -5.14 -8.38
C GLU A 45 -16.03 -5.69 -6.95
N ASP A 46 -16.76 -6.78 -6.74
CA ASP A 46 -16.89 -7.45 -5.46
C ASP A 46 -15.53 -8.03 -4.97
N ILE A 47 -14.75 -8.59 -5.88
CA ILE A 47 -13.39 -9.08 -5.58
C ILE A 47 -12.45 -7.90 -5.30
N LEU A 48 -12.53 -6.82 -6.08
CA LEU A 48 -11.76 -5.62 -5.85
C LEU A 48 -12.07 -5.02 -4.47
N LEU A 49 -13.36 -4.91 -4.12
CA LEU A 49 -13.81 -4.44 -2.82
C LEU A 49 -13.24 -5.31 -1.68
N GLY A 50 -13.41 -6.62 -1.76
CA GLY A 50 -12.90 -7.55 -0.76
C GLY A 50 -11.38 -7.48 -0.58
N THR A 51 -10.64 -7.28 -1.66
CA THR A 51 -9.18 -7.10 -1.61
C THR A 51 -8.80 -5.82 -0.87
N HIS A 52 -9.46 -4.70 -1.17
CA HIS A 52 -9.19 -3.42 -0.49
C HIS A 52 -9.56 -3.47 0.99
N GLU A 53 -10.70 -4.05 1.33
CA GLU A 53 -11.12 -4.23 2.73
C GLU A 53 -10.17 -5.15 3.48
N GLY A 54 -9.77 -6.26 2.88
CA GLY A 54 -8.85 -7.21 3.48
C GLY A 54 -7.45 -6.62 3.73
N ALA A 55 -6.90 -5.87 2.79
CA ALA A 55 -5.63 -5.16 2.96
C ALA A 55 -5.73 -4.12 4.09
N ARG A 56 -6.81 -3.34 4.12
CA ARG A 56 -7.08 -2.38 5.20
C ARG A 56 -7.10 -3.07 6.56
N ASP A 57 -7.86 -4.14 6.70
CA ASP A 57 -8.01 -4.85 7.97
C ASP A 57 -6.70 -5.49 8.43
N SER A 58 -5.91 -6.02 7.51
CA SER A 58 -4.57 -6.53 7.80
C SER A 58 -3.65 -5.43 8.34
N MET A 59 -3.61 -4.26 7.70
CA MET A 59 -2.77 -3.15 8.14
C MET A 59 -3.21 -2.57 9.48
N ILE A 60 -4.52 -2.42 9.71
CA ILE A 60 -5.04 -2.01 11.03
C ILE A 60 -4.63 -3.02 12.09
N GLY A 61 -4.70 -4.31 11.78
CA GLY A 61 -4.25 -5.38 12.66
C GLY A 61 -2.77 -5.26 13.01
N PHE A 62 -1.90 -4.98 12.05
CA PHE A 62 -0.46 -4.78 12.30
C PHE A 62 -0.19 -3.56 13.18
N ILE A 63 -0.90 -2.46 12.95
CA ILE A 63 -0.75 -1.24 13.75
C ILE A 63 -1.19 -1.47 15.21
N LYS A 64 -2.28 -2.20 15.41
CA LYS A 64 -2.87 -2.41 16.74
C LYS A 64 -2.26 -3.57 17.53
N ARG A 65 -1.92 -4.67 16.86
CA ARG A 65 -1.52 -5.93 17.49
C ARG A 65 -0.07 -6.32 17.22
N GLY A 66 0.60 -5.61 16.32
CA GLY A 66 1.95 -5.93 15.87
C GLY A 66 1.99 -6.78 14.59
N ILE A 67 3.14 -6.80 13.97
CA ILE A 67 3.41 -7.54 12.74
C ILE A 67 3.65 -9.02 13.03
N PRO A 68 3.42 -9.91 12.04
CA PRO A 68 3.68 -11.33 12.21
C PRO A 68 5.13 -11.64 12.57
N ARG A 69 5.34 -12.68 13.36
CA ARG A 69 6.68 -13.23 13.59
C ARG A 69 7.29 -13.65 12.26
N GLY A 70 8.56 -13.38 12.09
CA GLY A 70 9.27 -13.64 10.84
C GLY A 70 9.35 -12.45 9.91
N VAL A 71 8.71 -11.32 10.22
CA VAL A 71 8.87 -10.04 9.54
C VAL A 71 9.57 -9.07 10.46
N ASN A 72 10.78 -8.65 10.10
CA ASN A 72 11.54 -7.65 10.86
C ASN A 72 12.23 -6.63 9.94
N GLY A 73 11.75 -6.51 8.71
CA GLY A 73 12.13 -5.45 7.78
C GLY A 73 11.36 -4.16 8.04
N GLN A 74 11.28 -3.34 7.01
CA GLN A 74 10.51 -2.09 7.04
C GLN A 74 9.02 -2.35 6.89
N VAL A 75 8.20 -1.46 7.45
CA VAL A 75 6.77 -1.38 7.16
C VAL A 75 6.47 0.02 6.66
N ASN A 76 6.03 0.12 5.42
CA ASN A 76 5.72 1.38 4.76
C ASN A 76 4.28 1.41 4.27
N VAL A 77 3.68 2.58 4.30
CA VAL A 77 2.39 2.87 3.65
C VAL A 77 2.64 3.94 2.61
N ILE A 78 2.38 3.61 1.35
CA ILE A 78 2.49 4.51 0.21
C ILE A 78 1.09 4.97 -0.17
N LEU A 79 0.87 6.27 -0.26
CA LEU A 79 -0.39 6.83 -0.75
C LEU A 79 -0.26 7.15 -2.24
N ASN A 80 -0.86 6.28 -3.07
CA ASN A 80 -0.69 6.26 -4.52
C ASN A 80 -1.88 6.94 -5.25
N ASN A 81 -2.28 8.11 -4.79
CA ASN A 81 -3.26 8.91 -5.50
C ASN A 81 -2.57 9.86 -6.49
N PRO A 82 -3.11 10.07 -7.70
CA PRO A 82 -2.45 10.89 -8.73
C PRO A 82 -2.05 12.28 -8.26
N GLU A 83 -2.86 12.95 -7.46
CA GLU A 83 -2.61 14.29 -6.93
C GLU A 83 -1.47 14.34 -5.89
N LEU A 84 -1.03 13.20 -5.38
CA LEU A 84 0.03 13.07 -4.39
C LEU A 84 1.31 12.45 -4.97
N THR A 85 1.35 12.24 -6.26
CA THR A 85 2.51 11.73 -6.99
C THR A 85 3.11 12.82 -7.87
N VAL A 86 4.42 12.76 -8.07
CA VAL A 86 5.14 13.68 -8.96
C VAL A 86 5.65 12.88 -10.15
N PRO A 87 5.19 13.14 -11.36
CA PRO A 87 5.68 12.45 -12.54
C PRO A 87 7.04 12.99 -13.00
N TYR A 88 7.79 12.17 -13.74
CA TYR A 88 8.86 12.67 -14.57
C TYR A 88 8.27 13.43 -15.77
N LEU A 89 8.84 14.58 -16.07
CA LEU A 89 8.41 15.44 -17.18
C LEU A 89 9.46 15.47 -18.28
N ASP A 90 9.02 15.54 -19.54
CA ASP A 90 9.87 15.79 -20.69
C ASP A 90 10.21 17.30 -20.80
N ASP A 91 10.99 17.66 -21.82
CA ASP A 91 11.42 19.04 -22.04
C ASP A 91 10.25 20.00 -22.33
N ASN A 92 9.09 19.50 -22.71
CA ASN A 92 7.86 20.24 -22.94
C ASN A 92 6.93 20.33 -21.73
N GLY A 93 7.36 19.78 -20.57
CA GLY A 93 6.57 19.74 -19.34
C GLY A 93 5.47 18.69 -19.35
N LYS A 94 5.49 17.72 -20.27
CA LYS A 94 4.53 16.62 -20.31
C LYS A 94 5.06 15.39 -19.56
N PRO A 95 4.18 14.61 -18.91
CA PRO A 95 4.57 13.37 -18.24
C PRO A 95 5.23 12.39 -19.22
N ILE A 96 6.36 11.83 -18.80
CA ILE A 96 7.05 10.77 -19.55
C ILE A 96 6.29 9.46 -19.34
N LEU A 97 5.94 8.82 -20.46
CA LEU A 97 5.21 7.57 -20.49
C LEU A 97 6.16 6.40 -20.72
N THR A 98 5.89 5.27 -20.07
CA THR A 98 6.57 4.02 -20.34
C THR A 98 5.59 2.97 -20.85
N LYS A 99 6.05 2.15 -21.79
CA LYS A 99 5.30 0.96 -22.21
C LYS A 99 5.70 -0.20 -21.29
N THR A 100 4.69 -0.78 -20.66
CA THR A 100 4.87 -2.05 -19.94
C THR A 100 4.48 -3.19 -20.90
N ILE A 101 5.29 -4.23 -20.95
CA ILE A 101 4.98 -5.42 -21.76
C ILE A 101 3.60 -5.96 -21.32
N GLY A 102 2.69 -6.14 -22.29
CA GLY A 102 1.33 -6.60 -22.05
C GLY A 102 0.32 -5.54 -21.63
N ALA A 103 0.72 -4.27 -21.48
CA ALA A 103 -0.22 -3.18 -21.19
C ALA A 103 -0.73 -2.54 -22.49
N LYS A 104 -2.04 -2.39 -22.63
CA LYS A 104 -2.67 -1.72 -23.78
C LYS A 104 -2.34 -0.23 -23.84
N LYS A 105 -2.23 0.42 -22.67
CA LYS A 105 -1.95 1.84 -22.54
C LYS A 105 -0.62 2.09 -21.87
N PRO A 106 0.18 3.06 -22.36
CA PRO A 106 1.37 3.51 -21.65
C PRO A 106 1.01 4.06 -20.27
N LYS A 107 1.93 3.95 -19.32
CA LYS A 107 1.75 4.47 -17.96
C LYS A 107 2.69 5.63 -17.70
N ILE A 108 2.25 6.56 -16.85
CA ILE A 108 3.05 7.68 -16.38
C ILE A 108 4.16 7.14 -15.47
N THR A 109 5.39 7.61 -15.70
CA THR A 109 6.52 7.32 -14.82
C THR A 109 6.52 8.29 -13.63
N ILE A 110 6.66 7.76 -12.42
CA ILE A 110 6.59 8.53 -11.19
C ILE A 110 8.00 8.79 -10.65
N LYS A 111 8.30 10.07 -10.39
CA LYS A 111 9.54 10.53 -9.80
C LYS A 111 9.51 10.50 -8.28
N ASP A 112 8.38 10.88 -7.69
CA ASP A 112 8.22 10.98 -6.26
C ASP A 112 6.78 10.68 -5.83
N PHE A 113 6.63 10.21 -4.60
CA PHE A 113 5.35 9.81 -4.04
C PHE A 113 5.30 10.08 -2.55
N THR A 114 4.09 10.12 -1.98
CA THR A 114 3.87 10.32 -0.56
C THR A 114 3.85 8.98 0.17
N TYR A 115 4.65 8.85 1.22
CA TYR A 115 4.67 7.63 2.03
C TYR A 115 4.95 7.93 3.50
N VAL A 116 4.61 6.97 4.36
CA VAL A 116 4.97 6.97 5.78
C VAL A 116 5.67 5.65 6.10
N ARG A 117 6.80 5.71 6.78
CA ARG A 117 7.49 4.54 7.31
C ARG A 117 7.06 4.32 8.75
N MET A 118 6.31 3.25 8.99
CA MET A 118 5.81 2.89 10.32
C MET A 118 6.80 2.04 11.11
N LYS A 119 7.78 1.43 10.46
CA LYS A 119 8.82 0.63 11.09
C LYS A 119 10.07 0.65 10.24
N LYS A 120 11.21 0.89 10.86
CA LYS A 120 12.53 0.71 10.25
C LYS A 120 13.00 -0.73 10.41
N GLU A 121 13.87 -1.18 9.51
CA GLU A 121 14.47 -2.51 9.55
C GLU A 121 15.12 -2.78 10.91
N GLY A 122 14.81 -3.92 11.49
CA GLY A 122 15.36 -4.35 12.78
C GLY A 122 14.94 -3.52 13.99
N LYS A 123 14.02 -2.55 13.82
CA LYS A 123 13.55 -1.68 14.90
C LYS A 123 12.09 -1.99 15.25
N PRO A 124 11.65 -1.62 16.46
CA PRO A 124 10.24 -1.72 16.84
C PRO A 124 9.36 -0.86 15.94
N PHE A 125 8.07 -1.14 15.98
CA PHE A 125 7.05 -0.28 15.36
C PHE A 125 7.15 1.15 15.92
N GLU A 126 6.97 2.13 15.04
CA GLU A 126 7.00 3.54 15.43
C GLU A 126 5.89 3.84 16.43
N LYS A 127 6.26 4.48 17.53
CA LYS A 127 5.33 4.86 18.60
C LYS A 127 4.80 6.30 18.46
N ASP A 128 5.27 7.03 17.46
CA ASP A 128 4.82 8.39 17.24
C ASP A 128 3.32 8.43 16.90
N VAL A 129 2.58 9.08 17.77
CA VAL A 129 1.13 9.26 17.65
C VAL A 129 0.76 10.00 16.36
N ASN A 130 1.59 10.94 15.91
CA ASN A 130 1.34 11.68 14.67
C ASN A 130 1.43 10.79 13.44
N ILE A 131 2.37 9.86 13.39
CA ILE A 131 2.48 8.87 12.32
C ILE A 131 1.23 7.98 12.27
N LYS A 132 0.79 7.48 13.41
CA LYS A 132 -0.44 6.68 13.50
C LYS A 132 -1.68 7.46 13.06
N ARG A 133 -1.82 8.70 13.52
CA ARG A 133 -2.92 9.59 13.10
C ARG A 133 -2.91 9.81 11.60
N GLN A 134 -1.76 10.03 11.01
CA GLN A 134 -1.61 10.21 9.56
C GLN A 134 -2.11 8.99 8.79
N VAL A 135 -1.66 7.81 9.18
CA VAL A 135 -2.07 6.55 8.52
C VAL A 135 -3.56 6.28 8.73
N PHE A 136 -4.09 6.48 9.93
CA PHE A 136 -5.51 6.30 10.20
C PHE A 136 -6.39 7.30 9.43
N ALA A 137 -5.95 8.54 9.28
CA ALA A 137 -6.63 9.52 8.45
C ALA A 137 -6.65 9.07 6.97
N TRP A 138 -5.57 8.52 6.46
CA TRP A 138 -5.52 7.96 5.11
C TRP A 138 -6.44 6.76 4.94
N ILE A 139 -6.50 5.88 5.93
CA ILE A 139 -7.41 4.72 5.92
C ILE A 139 -8.86 5.19 5.85
N LYS A 140 -9.25 6.13 6.71
CA LYS A 140 -10.62 6.66 6.73
C LYS A 140 -11.02 7.31 5.41
N LYS A 141 -10.11 8.06 4.81
CA LYS A 141 -10.39 8.80 3.57
C LYS A 141 -10.40 7.92 2.33
N ASN A 142 -9.54 6.91 2.25
CA ASN A 142 -9.22 6.23 1.00
C ASN A 142 -9.72 4.79 0.92
N THR A 143 -10.17 4.18 2.02
CA THR A 143 -10.65 2.79 2.00
C THR A 143 -12.17 2.70 1.95
N PRO A 144 -12.74 1.61 1.38
CA PRO A 144 -14.19 1.42 1.36
C PRO A 144 -14.76 1.41 2.77
N GLY A 145 -15.78 2.24 3.03
CA GLY A 145 -16.40 2.35 4.35
C GLY A 145 -15.49 2.98 5.43
N GLY A 146 -14.34 3.49 5.04
CA GLY A 146 -13.37 4.07 5.98
C GLY A 146 -13.91 5.25 6.78
N GLU A 147 -14.78 6.05 6.18
CA GLU A 147 -15.44 7.18 6.84
C GLU A 147 -16.31 6.78 8.03
N LEU A 148 -16.77 5.53 8.08
CA LEU A 148 -17.57 4.98 9.16
C LEU A 148 -16.73 4.36 10.28
N MET A 149 -15.42 4.27 10.09
CA MET A 149 -14.53 3.61 11.04
C MET A 149 -14.15 4.55 12.18
N THR A 150 -14.17 4.02 13.41
CA THR A 150 -13.57 4.66 14.58
C THR A 150 -12.17 4.10 14.78
N LEU A 151 -11.15 4.91 14.53
CA LEU A 151 -9.75 4.53 14.69
C LEU A 151 -9.10 5.46 15.71
N ASP A 152 -8.79 4.91 16.89
CA ASP A 152 -8.13 5.61 17.97
C ASP A 152 -6.62 5.33 17.94
N VAL A 153 -5.83 6.33 18.29
CA VAL A 153 -4.35 6.25 18.31
C VAL A 153 -3.78 5.80 19.66
N ASP A 154 -4.65 5.59 20.60
CA ASP A 154 -4.28 5.16 21.96
C ASP A 154 -3.97 3.67 22.05
#